data_f95ba474dafef4f3eae78aea943cd5ca
#
_entry.id   f95ba474dafef4f3eae78aea943cd5ca
#
_cell.length_a   1.000
_cell.length_b   1.000
_cell.length_c   1.000
_cell.angle_alpha   90.00
_cell.angle_beta   90.00
_cell.angle_gamma   90.00
#
_symmetry.space_group_name_H-M   'P 1'
#
loop_
_entity.id
_entity.type
_entity.pdbx_description
1 polymer ?
#
loop_
_entity_poly.entity_id
_entity_poly.type
_entity_poly.pdbx_seq_one_letter_code
_entity_poly.pdbx_strand_id
1 'polypeptide(L)'
;MPKFTAARGDYTFEDAEGVTIHYYEWRAGKPKGIVQIVHGVGEYATRYEDLAQALVAAGYTVYSGDLRGHGRTGVTQHEGDLTKLGKLGPGGVKAMIAGIRQLSGIAHAEHPKLPLVLLGHSLGSILGQMMLNDDADPYAAAVLSGTPYRTLRHMNGGDLSKRHRPPGGGGTGTEWLSRDPDVWTRFAADPLTFDAKVAKLFGVREALGLLGRPTKISHDLPLLILIGEEDPLGGPKSVELLARAYRRRGGLSDVEVKIYPGGRHEMFNEINREEVFADLVAWLDAKLPAAG
;
A
#
# COMPACT_ATOMS: atom_id res chain seq x y z
N MET A 1 4.04 -16.81 -25.44
CA MET A 1 5.44 -16.69 -24.98
C MET A 1 5.48 -17.11 -23.53
N PRO A 2 6.50 -17.87 -23.05
CA PRO A 2 6.60 -18.12 -21.62
C PRO A 2 6.65 -16.78 -20.90
N LYS A 3 5.77 -16.55 -19.91
CA LYS A 3 5.83 -15.36 -19.06
C LYS A 3 7.15 -15.46 -18.29
N PHE A 4 8.06 -14.51 -18.51
CA PHE A 4 9.24 -14.37 -17.66
C PHE A 4 8.73 -14.09 -16.25
N THR A 5 9.07 -14.96 -15.32
CA THR A 5 8.73 -14.79 -13.91
C THR A 5 10.02 -14.52 -13.17
N ALA A 6 10.18 -13.32 -12.63
CA ALA A 6 11.32 -12.99 -11.79
C ALA A 6 11.27 -13.84 -10.51
N ALA A 7 12.41 -14.39 -10.11
CA ALA A 7 12.52 -15.06 -8.83
C ALA A 7 12.31 -14.06 -7.69
N ARG A 8 11.57 -14.47 -6.66
CA ARG A 8 11.41 -13.73 -5.42
C ARG A 8 12.42 -14.20 -4.40
N GLY A 9 13.14 -13.27 -3.79
CA GLY A 9 13.93 -13.50 -2.57
C GLY A 9 13.06 -13.27 -1.34
N ASP A 10 13.19 -14.13 -0.33
CA ASP A 10 12.49 -14.04 0.96
C ASP A 10 13.54 -13.78 2.04
N TYR A 11 13.40 -12.68 2.79
CA TYR A 11 14.37 -12.18 3.76
C TYR A 11 13.70 -11.75 5.06
N THR A 12 14.51 -11.44 6.07
CA THR A 12 14.04 -10.89 7.34
C THR A 12 15.00 -9.84 7.87
N PHE A 13 14.47 -8.94 8.70
CA PHE A 13 15.26 -8.09 9.60
C PHE A 13 14.52 -7.95 10.93
N GLU A 14 15.22 -7.57 11.99
CA GLU A 14 14.59 -7.20 13.25
C GLU A 14 14.34 -5.69 13.29
N ASP A 15 13.15 -5.28 13.69
CA ASP A 15 12.84 -3.88 13.94
C ASP A 15 13.33 -3.43 15.33
N ALA A 16 13.22 -2.13 15.62
CA ALA A 16 13.71 -1.55 16.88
C ALA A 16 13.02 -2.08 18.15
N GLU A 17 11.89 -2.75 18.00
CA GLU A 17 11.14 -3.37 19.10
C GLU A 17 11.38 -4.90 19.17
N GLY A 18 12.32 -5.43 18.40
CA GLY A 18 12.68 -6.85 18.36
C GLY A 18 11.68 -7.73 17.60
N VAL A 19 10.84 -7.16 16.75
CA VAL A 19 9.93 -7.94 15.91
C VAL A 19 10.64 -8.31 14.60
N THR A 20 10.66 -9.62 14.28
CA THR A 20 11.17 -10.12 13.00
C THR A 20 10.21 -9.74 11.87
N ILE A 21 10.64 -8.84 11.01
CA ILE A 21 9.92 -8.41 9.83
C ILE A 21 10.32 -9.29 8.63
N HIS A 22 9.36 -9.98 8.03
CA HIS A 22 9.55 -10.69 6.78
C HIS A 22 9.36 -9.74 5.62
N TYR A 23 10.30 -9.74 4.65
CA TYR A 23 10.18 -8.95 3.44
C TYR A 23 10.62 -9.75 2.21
N TYR A 24 10.22 -9.26 1.06
CA TYR A 24 10.38 -9.91 -0.22
C TYR A 24 11.00 -8.93 -1.21
N GLU A 25 11.87 -9.48 -2.07
CA GLU A 25 12.48 -8.75 -3.17
C GLU A 25 12.19 -9.47 -4.49
N TRP A 26 11.75 -8.72 -5.49
CA TRP A 26 11.67 -9.16 -6.88
C TRP A 26 12.66 -8.33 -7.69
N ARG A 27 13.73 -8.94 -8.14
CA ARG A 27 14.89 -8.24 -8.72
C ARG A 27 14.81 -8.13 -10.22
N ALA A 28 14.89 -6.91 -10.76
CA ALA A 28 15.08 -6.65 -12.19
C ALA A 28 16.54 -6.87 -12.58
N GLY A 29 16.78 -7.41 -13.77
CA GLY A 29 18.14 -7.69 -14.24
C GLY A 29 19.03 -6.44 -14.43
N LYS A 30 18.41 -5.32 -14.85
CA LYS A 30 19.03 -3.99 -14.96
C LYS A 30 18.03 -2.97 -14.44
N PRO A 31 17.98 -2.76 -13.13
CA PRO A 31 16.97 -1.89 -12.55
C PRO A 31 17.20 -0.42 -12.88
N LYS A 32 16.14 0.29 -13.25
CA LYS A 32 16.11 1.74 -13.46
C LYS A 32 15.53 2.51 -12.28
N GLY A 33 14.97 1.80 -11.30
CA GLY A 33 14.43 2.34 -10.06
C GLY A 33 13.96 1.22 -9.14
N ILE A 34 13.60 1.60 -7.93
CA ILE A 34 13.10 0.73 -6.88
C ILE A 34 11.65 1.14 -6.55
N VAL A 35 10.75 0.17 -6.42
CA VAL A 35 9.40 0.40 -5.91
C VAL A 35 9.24 -0.36 -4.60
N GLN A 36 9.07 0.36 -3.50
CA GLN A 36 8.69 -0.24 -2.22
C GLN A 36 7.17 -0.25 -2.08
N ILE A 37 6.58 -1.44 -2.03
CA ILE A 37 5.14 -1.63 -1.85
C ILE A 37 4.83 -1.78 -0.36
N VAL A 38 3.85 -1.00 0.13
CA VAL A 38 3.31 -1.08 1.49
C VAL A 38 1.85 -1.49 1.39
N HIS A 39 1.54 -2.69 1.84
CA HIS A 39 0.22 -3.31 1.74
C HIS A 39 -0.82 -2.71 2.72
N GLY A 40 -2.09 -3.08 2.56
CA GLY A 40 -3.21 -2.64 3.38
C GLY A 40 -3.39 -3.42 4.68
N VAL A 41 -4.43 -3.08 5.45
CA VAL A 41 -4.80 -3.82 6.65
C VAL A 41 -5.51 -5.12 6.30
N GLY A 42 -5.18 -6.20 7.03
CA GLY A 42 -5.83 -7.50 6.85
C GLY A 42 -5.32 -8.29 5.64
N GLU A 43 -4.22 -7.87 5.04
CA GLU A 43 -3.56 -8.51 3.92
C GLU A 43 -2.04 -8.60 4.15
N TYR A 44 -1.25 -8.94 3.13
CA TYR A 44 0.20 -9.13 3.25
C TYR A 44 0.91 -8.95 1.91
N ALA A 45 2.24 -8.82 1.96
CA ALA A 45 3.09 -8.39 0.85
C ALA A 45 2.99 -9.26 -0.41
N THR A 46 2.92 -10.59 -0.29
CA THR A 46 2.93 -11.45 -1.47
C THR A 46 1.60 -11.50 -2.25
N ARG A 47 0.55 -10.82 -1.77
CA ARG A 47 -0.66 -10.57 -2.57
C ARG A 47 -0.42 -9.60 -3.74
N TYR A 48 0.73 -8.93 -3.74
CA TYR A 48 1.17 -8.01 -4.80
C TYR A 48 2.11 -8.68 -5.82
N GLU A 49 2.17 -10.02 -5.85
CA GLU A 49 3.04 -10.79 -6.76
C GLU A 49 2.85 -10.38 -8.24
N ASP A 50 1.60 -10.30 -8.72
CA ASP A 50 1.31 -9.95 -10.12
C ASP A 50 1.79 -8.52 -10.45
N LEU A 51 1.58 -7.57 -9.53
CA LEU A 51 2.09 -6.20 -9.69
C LEU A 51 3.62 -6.17 -9.67
N ALA A 52 4.25 -6.89 -8.74
CA ALA A 52 5.70 -6.95 -8.64
C ALA A 52 6.31 -7.52 -9.92
N GLN A 53 5.75 -8.59 -10.49
CA GLN A 53 6.18 -9.16 -11.76
C GLN A 53 6.04 -8.16 -12.92
N ALA A 54 4.94 -7.42 -12.98
CA ALA A 54 4.74 -6.38 -14.01
C ALA A 54 5.78 -5.25 -13.89
N LEU A 55 6.07 -4.79 -12.66
CA LEU A 55 7.10 -3.78 -12.40
C LEU A 55 8.51 -4.27 -12.74
N VAL A 56 8.84 -5.53 -12.40
CA VAL A 56 10.13 -6.13 -12.76
C VAL A 56 10.28 -6.25 -14.28
N ALA A 57 9.23 -6.67 -14.98
CA ALA A 57 9.23 -6.72 -16.44
C ALA A 57 9.44 -5.34 -17.08
N ALA A 58 9.01 -4.28 -16.39
CA ALA A 58 9.23 -2.88 -16.77
C ALA A 58 10.60 -2.32 -16.31
N GLY A 59 11.44 -3.10 -15.62
CA GLY A 59 12.78 -2.71 -15.18
C GLY A 59 12.84 -2.06 -13.79
N TYR A 60 11.86 -2.30 -12.92
CA TYR A 60 11.88 -1.84 -11.52
C TYR A 60 12.16 -3.03 -10.59
N THR A 61 13.11 -2.90 -9.68
CA THR A 61 13.23 -3.83 -8.55
C THR A 61 12.18 -3.49 -7.51
N VAL A 62 11.52 -4.51 -6.97
CA VAL A 62 10.42 -4.33 -6.03
C VAL A 62 10.78 -4.88 -4.66
N TYR A 63 10.50 -4.13 -3.61
CA TYR A 63 10.57 -4.54 -2.22
C TYR A 63 9.19 -4.44 -1.58
N SER A 64 8.80 -5.44 -0.79
CA SER A 64 7.59 -5.38 0.01
C SER A 64 7.76 -6.15 1.30
N GLY A 65 7.42 -5.56 2.43
CA GLY A 65 7.47 -6.23 3.74
C GLY A 65 6.07 -6.50 4.27
N ASP A 66 5.92 -7.62 4.98
CA ASP A 66 4.73 -7.85 5.79
C ASP A 66 4.75 -6.91 6.99
N LEU A 67 3.73 -6.08 7.12
CA LEU A 67 3.60 -5.14 8.24
C LEU A 67 3.46 -5.89 9.57
N ARG A 68 3.81 -5.25 10.67
CA ARG A 68 3.62 -5.81 12.01
C ARG A 68 2.19 -6.30 12.20
N GLY A 69 2.04 -7.51 12.75
CA GLY A 69 0.75 -8.16 12.90
C GLY A 69 0.15 -8.76 11.62
N HIS A 70 0.84 -8.68 10.48
CA HIS A 70 0.31 -9.13 9.19
C HIS A 70 1.21 -10.19 8.55
N GLY A 71 0.64 -11.04 7.69
CA GLY A 71 1.37 -12.02 6.93
C GLY A 71 2.30 -12.89 7.77
N ARG A 72 3.46 -13.24 7.24
CA ARG A 72 4.48 -14.04 7.96
C ARG A 72 5.10 -13.28 9.15
N THR A 73 5.21 -11.95 9.07
CA THR A 73 5.60 -11.13 10.21
C THR A 73 4.65 -11.33 11.38
N GLY A 74 3.33 -11.25 11.15
CA GLY A 74 2.32 -11.46 12.18
C GLY A 74 2.35 -12.88 12.74
N VAL A 75 2.53 -13.90 11.88
CA VAL A 75 2.66 -15.31 12.32
C VAL A 75 3.86 -15.47 13.25
N THR A 76 5.02 -14.97 12.86
CA THR A 76 6.25 -15.04 13.68
C THR A 76 6.10 -14.24 14.97
N GLN A 77 5.58 -13.01 14.89
CA GLN A 77 5.37 -12.09 16.01
C GLN A 77 4.46 -12.69 17.10
N HIS A 78 3.50 -13.52 16.70
CA HIS A 78 2.50 -14.12 17.59
C HIS A 78 2.68 -15.63 17.79
N GLU A 79 3.88 -16.15 17.50
CA GLU A 79 4.25 -17.56 17.76
C GLU A 79 3.26 -18.57 17.13
N GLY A 80 2.75 -18.23 15.92
CA GLY A 80 1.79 -19.05 15.18
C GLY A 80 0.32 -18.86 15.56
N ASP A 81 -0.01 -18.03 16.54
CA ASP A 81 -1.40 -17.74 16.92
C ASP A 81 -2.07 -16.78 15.92
N LEU A 82 -2.74 -17.36 14.92
CA LEU A 82 -3.43 -16.59 13.86
C LEU A 82 -4.57 -15.71 14.40
N THR A 83 -5.11 -15.99 15.60
CA THR A 83 -6.18 -15.16 16.19
C THR A 83 -5.69 -13.79 16.65
N LYS A 84 -4.37 -13.62 16.72
CA LYS A 84 -3.71 -12.36 17.08
C LYS A 84 -3.29 -11.53 15.85
N LEU A 85 -3.52 -12.02 14.63
CA LEU A 85 -3.24 -11.22 13.44
C LEU A 85 -3.94 -9.86 13.52
N GLY A 86 -3.26 -8.83 13.03
CA GLY A 86 -3.67 -7.43 13.16
C GLY A 86 -3.27 -6.75 14.46
N LYS A 87 -2.74 -7.47 15.47
CA LYS A 87 -2.19 -6.84 16.68
C LYS A 87 -0.77 -6.35 16.42
N LEU A 88 -0.55 -5.04 16.59
CA LEU A 88 0.72 -4.40 16.24
C LEU A 88 1.86 -4.68 17.24
N GLY A 89 1.52 -4.99 18.50
CA GLY A 89 2.51 -5.13 19.56
C GLY A 89 3.09 -3.79 20.05
N PRO A 90 4.22 -3.81 20.78
CA PRO A 90 4.88 -2.62 21.31
C PRO A 90 5.18 -1.59 20.22
N GLY A 91 5.10 -0.30 20.55
CA GLY A 91 5.36 0.80 19.61
C GLY A 91 4.25 1.11 18.60
N GLY A 92 3.25 0.22 18.44
CA GLY A 92 2.04 0.46 17.64
C GLY A 92 2.32 0.90 16.20
N VAL A 93 1.53 1.87 15.71
CA VAL A 93 1.66 2.44 14.36
C VAL A 93 3.03 3.12 14.15
N LYS A 94 3.61 3.72 15.19
CA LYS A 94 4.93 4.35 15.10
C LYS A 94 6.03 3.32 14.76
N ALA A 95 6.03 2.18 15.45
CA ALA A 95 6.99 1.10 15.16
C ALA A 95 6.74 0.48 13.78
N MET A 96 5.48 0.36 13.34
CA MET A 96 5.14 -0.09 11.99
C MET A 96 5.74 0.85 10.92
N ILE A 97 5.62 2.17 11.07
CA ILE A 97 6.23 3.16 10.16
C ILE A 97 7.76 3.05 10.20
N ALA A 98 8.36 2.89 11.37
CA ALA A 98 9.81 2.72 11.50
C ALA A 98 10.31 1.47 10.74
N GLY A 99 9.58 0.35 10.80
CA GLY A 99 9.89 -0.86 10.02
C GLY A 99 9.79 -0.64 8.51
N ILE A 100 8.79 0.13 8.04
CA ILE A 100 8.69 0.49 6.61
C ILE A 100 9.92 1.32 6.19
N ARG A 101 10.33 2.32 6.99
CA ARG A 101 11.50 3.15 6.72
C ARG A 101 12.81 2.35 6.78
N GLN A 102 12.91 1.37 7.68
CA GLN A 102 14.06 0.47 7.77
C GLN A 102 14.21 -0.34 6.47
N LEU A 103 13.09 -0.86 5.92
CA LEU A 103 13.10 -1.52 4.61
C LEU A 103 13.47 -0.56 3.47
N SER A 104 13.01 0.70 3.51
CA SER A 104 13.45 1.74 2.56
C SER A 104 14.97 1.92 2.62
N GLY A 105 15.54 1.95 3.84
CA GLY A 105 16.98 2.05 4.05
C GLY A 105 17.75 0.83 3.51
N ILE A 106 17.23 -0.38 3.69
CA ILE A 106 17.82 -1.62 3.13
C ILE A 106 17.82 -1.55 1.61
N ALA A 107 16.68 -1.24 1.00
CA ALA A 107 16.56 -1.13 -0.45
C ALA A 107 17.50 -0.06 -1.04
N HIS A 108 17.61 1.09 -0.38
CA HIS A 108 18.53 2.15 -0.81
C HIS A 108 20.00 1.76 -0.64
N ALA A 109 20.36 1.06 0.44
CA ALA A 109 21.73 0.60 0.68
C ALA A 109 22.18 -0.42 -0.39
N GLU A 110 21.29 -1.30 -0.84
CA GLU A 110 21.56 -2.24 -1.92
C GLU A 110 21.66 -1.56 -3.31
N HIS A 111 20.94 -0.46 -3.49
CA HIS A 111 20.85 0.27 -4.76
C HIS A 111 20.99 1.79 -4.59
N PRO A 112 22.15 2.29 -4.12
CA PRO A 112 22.30 3.69 -3.66
C PRO A 112 22.16 4.75 -4.74
N LYS A 113 22.19 4.36 -6.02
CA LYS A 113 22.06 5.28 -7.16
C LYS A 113 20.68 5.27 -7.79
N LEU A 114 19.80 4.36 -7.37
CA LEU A 114 18.49 4.23 -7.98
C LEU A 114 17.45 5.06 -7.23
N PRO A 115 16.52 5.71 -7.96
CA PRO A 115 15.39 6.39 -7.34
C PRO A 115 14.49 5.37 -6.63
N LEU A 116 14.09 5.70 -5.40
CA LEU A 116 13.16 4.92 -4.60
C LEU A 116 11.77 5.53 -4.67
N VAL A 117 10.77 4.71 -4.98
CA VAL A 117 9.36 5.07 -5.03
C VAL A 117 8.62 4.41 -3.88
N LEU A 118 7.84 5.19 -3.12
CA LEU A 118 6.93 4.67 -2.13
C LEU A 118 5.57 4.40 -2.76
N LEU A 119 5.13 3.14 -2.79
CA LEU A 119 3.78 2.74 -3.23
C LEU A 119 3.01 2.18 -2.05
N GLY A 120 2.00 2.89 -1.57
CA GLY A 120 1.12 2.44 -0.49
C GLY A 120 -0.29 2.14 -0.98
N HIS A 121 -0.87 1.03 -0.50
CA HIS A 121 -2.27 0.70 -0.73
C HIS A 121 -3.06 0.71 0.58
N SER A 122 -4.29 1.26 0.57
CA SER A 122 -5.19 1.26 1.73
C SER A 122 -4.51 1.78 3.01
N LEU A 123 -4.37 0.98 4.07
CA LEU A 123 -3.58 1.33 5.26
C LEU A 123 -2.17 1.75 4.86
N GLY A 124 -1.50 1.03 3.96
CA GLY A 124 -0.17 1.39 3.47
C GLY A 124 -0.13 2.78 2.84
N SER A 125 -1.19 3.20 2.17
CA SER A 125 -1.31 4.57 1.63
C SER A 125 -1.50 5.62 2.74
N ILE A 126 -2.23 5.27 3.80
CA ILE A 126 -2.40 6.13 4.99
C ILE A 126 -1.05 6.32 5.70
N LEU A 127 -0.30 5.22 5.89
CA LEU A 127 1.06 5.25 6.46
C LEU A 127 2.00 6.04 5.54
N GLY A 128 1.90 5.85 4.22
CA GLY A 128 2.64 6.63 3.23
C GLY A 128 2.38 8.15 3.35
N GLN A 129 1.11 8.55 3.50
CA GLN A 129 0.78 9.96 3.76
C GLN A 129 1.41 10.49 5.08
N MET A 130 1.48 9.64 6.12
CA MET A 130 2.13 10.01 7.39
C MET A 130 3.64 10.15 7.22
N MET A 131 4.26 9.22 6.49
CA MET A 131 5.69 9.24 6.20
C MET A 131 6.10 10.45 5.37
N LEU A 132 5.34 10.78 4.32
CA LEU A 132 5.58 11.98 3.51
C LEU A 132 5.45 13.28 4.32
N ASN A 133 4.54 13.33 5.28
CA ASN A 133 4.38 14.48 6.17
C ASN A 133 5.53 14.68 7.17
N ASP A 134 6.18 13.58 7.55
CA ASP A 134 7.27 13.57 8.53
C ASP A 134 8.62 13.78 7.84
N ASP A 135 8.94 12.90 6.88
CA ASP A 135 10.16 12.99 6.07
C ASP A 135 9.95 12.26 4.74
N ALA A 136 10.01 13.01 3.65
CA ALA A 136 9.87 12.50 2.28
C ALA A 136 11.22 12.32 1.57
N ASP A 137 12.33 12.76 2.14
CA ASP A 137 13.65 12.82 1.50
C ASP A 137 14.13 11.51 0.87
N PRO A 138 13.84 10.30 1.43
CA PRO A 138 14.24 9.05 0.80
C PRO A 138 13.54 8.76 -0.53
N TYR A 139 12.43 9.44 -0.85
CA TYR A 139 11.57 9.05 -1.97
C TYR A 139 11.65 10.03 -3.14
N ALA A 140 11.94 9.51 -4.33
CA ALA A 140 11.93 10.26 -5.57
C ALA A 140 10.51 10.49 -6.13
N ALA A 141 9.56 9.64 -5.77
CA ALA A 141 8.15 9.74 -6.13
C ALA A 141 7.29 8.95 -5.14
N ALA A 142 5.98 9.21 -5.11
CA ALA A 142 5.04 8.44 -4.30
C ALA A 142 3.77 8.07 -5.08
N VAL A 143 3.22 6.90 -4.75
CA VAL A 143 1.95 6.38 -5.28
C VAL A 143 1.05 5.98 -4.12
N LEU A 144 -0.18 6.50 -4.11
CA LEU A 144 -1.18 6.21 -3.09
C LEU A 144 -2.40 5.58 -3.75
N SER A 145 -2.61 4.28 -3.50
CA SER A 145 -3.73 3.50 -4.05
C SER A 145 -4.79 3.23 -2.99
N GLY A 146 -6.07 3.29 -3.37
CA GLY A 146 -7.18 3.03 -2.44
C GLY A 146 -7.10 3.92 -1.20
N THR A 147 -6.76 5.19 -1.38
CA THR A 147 -6.40 6.13 -0.32
C THR A 147 -7.53 7.09 0.00
N PRO A 148 -7.76 7.45 1.28
CA PRO A 148 -8.68 8.53 1.64
C PRO A 148 -7.95 9.83 1.96
N TYR A 149 -8.67 10.96 1.91
CA TYR A 149 -8.28 12.14 2.67
C TYR A 149 -8.55 11.87 4.16
N ARG A 150 -7.52 11.73 4.97
CA ARG A 150 -7.53 11.22 6.34
C ARG A 150 -8.24 12.12 7.35
N THR A 151 -9.51 12.43 7.09
CA THR A 151 -10.37 13.22 8.00
C THR A 151 -11.67 12.46 8.26
N LEU A 152 -12.29 12.64 9.42
CA LEU A 152 -13.53 11.97 9.80
C LEU A 152 -14.66 12.13 8.76
N ARG A 153 -14.67 13.20 7.98
CA ARG A 153 -15.68 13.47 6.97
C ARG A 153 -15.41 12.76 5.63
N HIS A 154 -14.14 12.41 5.33
CA HIS A 154 -13.73 11.99 4.00
C HIS A 154 -13.04 10.62 4.00
N MET A 155 -12.95 9.98 5.15
CA MET A 155 -12.48 8.62 5.33
C MET A 155 -13.57 7.82 6.04
N ASN A 156 -14.06 6.77 5.40
CA ASN A 156 -15.03 5.88 5.99
C ASN A 156 -14.34 4.96 7.01
N GLY A 157 -14.55 5.21 8.29
CA GLY A 157 -14.07 4.36 9.39
C GLY A 157 -15.06 3.27 9.82
N GLY A 158 -16.19 3.12 9.11
CA GLY A 158 -17.23 2.16 9.42
C GLY A 158 -17.12 0.85 8.62
N ASP A 159 -18.25 0.22 8.36
CA ASP A 159 -18.34 -1.03 7.59
C ASP A 159 -18.17 -0.77 6.09
N LEU A 160 -16.99 -1.09 5.55
CA LEU A 160 -16.66 -0.93 4.14
C LEU A 160 -17.46 -1.89 3.24
N SER A 161 -17.88 -3.05 3.77
CA SER A 161 -18.64 -4.06 3.00
C SER A 161 -20.04 -3.58 2.62
N LYS A 162 -20.60 -2.62 3.35
CA LYS A 162 -22.00 -2.21 3.23
C LYS A 162 -22.40 -1.80 1.81
N ARG A 163 -21.50 -1.12 1.07
CA ARG A 163 -21.77 -0.60 -0.27
C ARG A 163 -21.95 -1.71 -1.31
N HIS A 164 -21.22 -2.81 -1.18
CA HIS A 164 -21.13 -3.87 -2.18
C HIS A 164 -21.71 -5.21 -1.70
N ARG A 165 -22.42 -5.20 -0.58
CA ARG A 165 -23.06 -6.41 -0.05
C ARG A 165 -24.16 -6.89 -1.00
N PRO A 166 -24.17 -8.19 -1.36
CA PRO A 166 -25.21 -8.73 -2.22
C PRO A 166 -26.61 -8.50 -1.67
N PRO A 167 -27.61 -8.18 -2.53
CA PRO A 167 -29.01 -8.13 -2.13
C PRO A 167 -29.48 -9.47 -1.52
N GLY A 168 -30.22 -9.42 -0.43
CA GLY A 168 -30.75 -10.63 0.23
C GLY A 168 -29.80 -11.29 1.24
N GLY A 169 -28.64 -10.74 1.46
CA GLY A 169 -27.63 -11.32 2.36
C GLY A 169 -26.84 -12.45 1.69
N GLY A 170 -25.88 -12.99 2.37
CA GLY A 170 -25.06 -14.10 1.86
C GLY A 170 -23.93 -13.60 0.99
N GLY A 171 -22.90 -13.13 1.40
CA GLY A 171 -21.63 -12.79 0.75
C GLY A 171 -20.49 -13.09 1.70
N THR A 172 -19.28 -12.92 1.26
CA THR A 172 -18.07 -13.09 2.09
C THR A 172 -17.84 -11.88 3.02
N GLY A 173 -18.45 -10.71 2.69
CA GLY A 173 -18.19 -9.42 3.35
C GLY A 173 -16.93 -8.72 2.82
N THR A 174 -16.31 -9.29 1.79
CA THR A 174 -15.08 -8.78 1.16
C THR A 174 -15.28 -8.35 -0.29
N GLU A 175 -16.53 -8.33 -0.78
CA GLU A 175 -16.90 -7.93 -2.14
C GLU A 175 -16.48 -6.50 -2.47
N TRP A 176 -16.30 -5.67 -1.47
CA TRP A 176 -15.84 -4.28 -1.63
C TRP A 176 -14.38 -4.16 -2.11
N LEU A 177 -13.60 -5.25 -2.05
CA LEU A 177 -12.20 -5.26 -2.47
C LEU A 177 -12.06 -5.12 -3.98
N SER A 178 -12.83 -5.91 -4.76
CA SER A 178 -12.72 -5.97 -6.22
C SER A 178 -14.04 -6.40 -6.85
N ARG A 179 -14.22 -6.10 -8.14
CA ARG A 179 -15.30 -6.67 -8.97
C ARG A 179 -15.04 -8.14 -9.33
N ASP A 180 -13.77 -8.58 -9.24
CA ASP A 180 -13.39 -9.97 -9.52
C ASP A 180 -13.77 -10.89 -8.35
N PRO A 181 -14.70 -11.84 -8.55
CA PRO A 181 -15.14 -12.77 -7.51
C PRO A 181 -14.01 -13.63 -6.96
N ASP A 182 -13.01 -13.95 -7.75
CA ASP A 182 -11.88 -14.77 -7.32
C ASP A 182 -11.01 -14.04 -6.28
N VAL A 183 -10.94 -12.71 -6.35
CA VAL A 183 -10.16 -11.90 -5.41
C VAL A 183 -10.77 -11.96 -4.01
N TRP A 184 -12.05 -11.61 -3.88
CA TRP A 184 -12.67 -11.58 -2.57
C TRP A 184 -13.01 -12.97 -2.01
N THR A 185 -13.21 -13.97 -2.87
CA THR A 185 -13.37 -15.37 -2.43
C THR A 185 -12.04 -15.91 -1.86
N ARG A 186 -10.93 -15.69 -2.56
CA ARG A 186 -9.59 -16.08 -2.07
C ARG A 186 -9.22 -15.32 -0.80
N PHE A 187 -9.52 -14.02 -0.73
CA PHE A 187 -9.30 -13.24 0.49
C PHE A 187 -10.06 -13.86 1.68
N ALA A 188 -11.33 -14.19 1.51
CA ALA A 188 -12.15 -14.76 2.60
C ALA A 188 -11.69 -16.17 3.03
N ALA A 189 -11.06 -16.92 2.14
CA ALA A 189 -10.57 -18.29 2.40
C ALA A 189 -9.13 -18.35 2.95
N ASP A 190 -8.37 -17.28 2.83
CA ASP A 190 -6.95 -17.24 3.22
C ASP A 190 -6.82 -17.02 4.75
N PRO A 191 -6.15 -17.92 5.48
CA PRO A 191 -6.01 -17.78 6.94
C PRO A 191 -5.13 -16.61 7.39
N LEU A 192 -4.36 -16.00 6.48
CA LEU A 192 -3.51 -14.84 6.77
C LEU A 192 -4.20 -13.50 6.52
N THR A 193 -5.41 -13.53 5.94
CA THR A 193 -6.23 -12.33 5.75
C THR A 193 -7.27 -12.20 6.86
N PHE A 194 -7.69 -10.99 7.15
CA PHE A 194 -8.67 -10.72 8.18
C PHE A 194 -9.41 -9.40 7.96
N ASP A 195 -10.51 -9.22 8.68
CA ASP A 195 -11.39 -8.05 8.55
C ASP A 195 -10.70 -6.73 8.98
N ALA A 196 -10.80 -5.71 8.15
CA ALA A 196 -10.15 -4.40 8.28
C ALA A 196 -10.75 -3.49 9.38
N LYS A 197 -11.13 -4.04 10.53
CA LYS A 197 -11.68 -3.28 11.67
C LYS A 197 -10.56 -2.60 12.48
N VAL A 198 -9.94 -1.57 11.93
CA VAL A 198 -8.74 -0.90 12.46
C VAL A 198 -8.87 -0.52 13.94
N ALA A 199 -9.99 0.08 14.36
CA ALA A 199 -10.18 0.46 15.77
C ALA A 199 -10.22 -0.75 16.72
N LYS A 200 -10.71 -1.92 16.25
CA LYS A 200 -10.70 -3.16 17.02
C LYS A 200 -9.30 -3.79 17.05
N LEU A 201 -8.56 -3.71 15.93
CA LEU A 201 -7.24 -4.32 15.77
C LEU A 201 -6.15 -3.53 16.49
N PHE A 202 -6.10 -2.22 16.29
CA PHE A 202 -5.04 -1.33 16.76
C PHE A 202 -5.40 -0.62 18.07
N GLY A 203 -6.68 -0.57 18.42
CA GLY A 203 -7.23 0.26 19.48
C GLY A 203 -7.63 1.66 19.00
N VAL A 204 -8.52 2.29 19.75
CA VAL A 204 -9.13 3.58 19.36
C VAL A 204 -8.08 4.70 19.23
N ARG A 205 -7.09 4.74 20.13
CA ARG A 205 -6.03 5.75 20.12
C ARG A 205 -5.21 5.70 18.83
N GLU A 206 -4.74 4.51 18.44
CA GLU A 206 -3.97 4.31 17.21
C GLU A 206 -4.83 4.61 15.97
N ALA A 207 -6.10 4.18 15.97
CA ALA A 207 -7.04 4.45 14.89
C ALA A 207 -7.27 5.97 14.70
N LEU A 208 -7.41 6.72 15.78
CA LEU A 208 -7.51 8.19 15.71
C LEU A 208 -6.19 8.84 15.26
N GLY A 209 -5.05 8.25 15.61
CA GLY A 209 -3.72 8.67 15.15
C GLY A 209 -3.53 8.58 13.63
N LEU A 210 -4.30 7.75 12.95
CA LEU A 210 -4.29 7.68 11.48
C LEU A 210 -4.94 8.90 10.81
N LEU A 211 -5.75 9.69 11.53
CA LEU A 211 -6.32 10.93 11.00
C LEU A 211 -5.23 12.00 10.84
N GLY A 212 -5.40 12.85 9.84
CA GLY A 212 -4.46 13.93 9.58
C GLY A 212 -4.70 14.60 8.23
N ARG A 213 -3.83 15.51 7.90
CA ARG A 213 -3.86 16.25 6.63
C ARG A 213 -2.45 16.39 6.10
N PRO A 214 -2.25 16.59 4.79
CA PRO A 214 -0.95 16.97 4.26
C PRO A 214 -0.41 18.23 4.96
N THR A 215 0.86 18.15 5.35
CA THR A 215 1.68 19.26 5.83
C THR A 215 2.69 19.64 4.75
N LYS A 216 3.52 20.64 4.97
CA LYS A 216 4.62 20.96 4.04
C LYS A 216 5.53 19.75 3.88
N ILE A 217 5.66 19.28 2.65
CA ILE A 217 6.58 18.18 2.28
C ILE A 217 8.00 18.75 2.15
N SER A 218 9.01 17.97 2.55
CA SER A 218 10.40 18.41 2.60
C SER A 218 10.96 18.84 1.24
N HIS A 219 10.56 18.17 0.16
CA HIS A 219 10.90 18.53 -1.22
C HIS A 219 9.74 18.28 -2.18
N ASP A 220 9.81 18.84 -3.37
CA ASP A 220 8.81 18.65 -4.42
C ASP A 220 9.04 17.29 -5.11
N LEU A 221 8.11 16.37 -4.94
CA LEU A 221 8.16 15.04 -5.54
C LEU A 221 6.85 14.73 -6.31
N PRO A 222 6.91 14.02 -7.43
CA PRO A 222 5.71 13.57 -8.13
C PRO A 222 4.85 12.65 -7.25
N LEU A 223 3.55 12.88 -7.24
CA LEU A 223 2.58 12.09 -6.49
C LEU A 223 1.45 11.60 -7.41
N LEU A 224 1.28 10.28 -7.49
CA LEU A 224 0.15 9.65 -8.15
C LEU A 224 -0.85 9.12 -7.12
N ILE A 225 -2.13 9.42 -7.31
CA ILE A 225 -3.24 8.88 -6.52
C ILE A 225 -4.11 8.02 -7.43
N LEU A 226 -4.21 6.72 -7.13
CA LEU A 226 -5.02 5.75 -7.87
C LEU A 226 -6.21 5.32 -7.02
N ILE A 227 -7.43 5.34 -7.59
CA ILE A 227 -8.63 4.91 -6.86
C ILE A 227 -9.68 4.35 -7.81
N GLY A 228 -10.44 3.38 -7.32
CA GLY A 228 -11.68 2.96 -7.96
C GLY A 228 -12.82 3.97 -7.69
N GLU A 229 -13.65 4.21 -8.69
CA GLU A 229 -14.82 5.10 -8.56
C GLU A 229 -15.76 4.66 -7.43
N GLU A 230 -15.83 3.36 -7.19
CA GLU A 230 -16.71 2.75 -6.19
C GLU A 230 -16.00 2.35 -4.88
N ASP A 231 -14.78 2.83 -4.65
CA ASP A 231 -14.04 2.58 -3.41
C ASP A 231 -14.81 3.12 -2.19
N PRO A 232 -15.19 2.24 -1.23
CA PRO A 232 -15.97 2.65 -0.07
C PRO A 232 -15.17 3.37 1.02
N LEU A 233 -13.81 3.32 1.00
CA LEU A 233 -12.96 3.94 2.01
C LEU A 233 -12.93 5.46 1.88
N GLY A 234 -12.75 5.98 0.66
CA GLY A 234 -12.67 7.40 0.39
C GLY A 234 -13.51 7.85 -0.79
N GLY A 235 -13.35 7.18 -1.91
CA GLY A 235 -14.00 7.50 -3.19
C GLY A 235 -13.42 8.76 -3.86
N PRO A 236 -13.91 9.08 -5.07
CA PRO A 236 -13.37 10.14 -5.92
C PRO A 236 -13.25 11.51 -5.24
N LYS A 237 -14.32 11.95 -4.59
CA LYS A 237 -14.35 13.26 -3.91
C LYS A 237 -13.29 13.38 -2.81
N SER A 238 -13.01 12.31 -2.10
CA SER A 238 -11.99 12.27 -1.05
C SER A 238 -10.60 12.49 -1.63
N VAL A 239 -10.26 11.76 -2.70
CA VAL A 239 -8.93 11.87 -3.32
C VAL A 239 -8.71 13.18 -4.06
N GLU A 240 -9.74 13.78 -4.65
CA GLU A 240 -9.65 15.12 -5.23
C GLU A 240 -9.32 16.19 -4.18
N LEU A 241 -9.94 16.07 -2.99
CA LEU A 241 -9.63 16.94 -1.86
C LEU A 241 -8.21 16.69 -1.32
N LEU A 242 -7.79 15.43 -1.27
CA LEU A 242 -6.43 15.04 -0.88
C LEU A 242 -5.39 15.63 -1.84
N ALA A 243 -5.58 15.46 -3.16
CA ALA A 243 -4.70 16.04 -4.18
C ALA A 243 -4.61 17.56 -4.07
N ARG A 244 -5.75 18.23 -3.87
CA ARG A 244 -5.78 19.68 -3.62
C ARG A 244 -5.01 20.07 -2.36
N ALA A 245 -5.12 19.25 -1.30
CA ALA A 245 -4.39 19.49 -0.06
C ALA A 245 -2.87 19.31 -0.25
N TYR A 246 -2.42 18.28 -1.00
CA TYR A 246 -1.01 18.11 -1.33
C TYR A 246 -0.44 19.28 -2.13
N ARG A 247 -1.17 19.78 -3.14
CA ARG A 247 -0.74 20.98 -3.88
C ARG A 247 -0.67 22.21 -2.99
N ARG A 248 -1.72 22.50 -2.19
CA ARG A 248 -1.83 23.76 -1.44
C ARG A 248 -1.06 23.78 -0.12
N ARG A 249 -1.07 22.68 0.61
CA ARG A 249 -0.46 22.53 1.94
C ARG A 249 0.86 21.80 1.88
N GLY A 250 0.93 20.73 1.09
CA GLY A 250 2.13 19.94 0.85
C GLY A 250 3.19 20.72 0.06
N GLY A 251 2.75 21.56 -0.87
CA GLY A 251 3.63 22.32 -1.76
C GLY A 251 4.12 21.49 -2.94
N LEU A 252 3.44 20.38 -3.26
CA LEU A 252 3.78 19.57 -4.41
C LEU A 252 3.24 20.20 -5.69
N SER A 253 4.11 20.34 -6.70
CA SER A 253 3.74 20.90 -8.01
C SER A 253 3.10 19.85 -8.92
N ASP A 254 3.50 18.60 -8.79
CA ASP A 254 3.10 17.48 -9.64
C ASP A 254 2.29 16.45 -8.84
N VAL A 255 0.96 16.57 -8.88
CA VAL A 255 0.03 15.65 -8.22
C VAL A 255 -1.02 15.21 -9.24
N GLU A 256 -1.03 13.94 -9.58
CA GLU A 256 -1.99 13.34 -10.49
C GLU A 256 -3.01 12.48 -9.76
N VAL A 257 -4.24 12.46 -10.26
CA VAL A 257 -5.32 11.59 -9.75
C VAL A 257 -5.86 10.79 -10.91
N LYS A 258 -5.88 9.47 -10.77
CA LYS A 258 -6.50 8.56 -11.71
C LYS A 258 -7.64 7.79 -11.05
N ILE A 259 -8.84 7.97 -11.57
CA ILE A 259 -10.06 7.32 -11.09
C ILE A 259 -10.49 6.29 -12.13
N TYR A 260 -10.61 5.04 -11.72
CA TYR A 260 -11.01 3.94 -12.61
C TYR A 260 -12.50 3.69 -12.52
N PRO A 261 -13.25 3.83 -13.64
CA PRO A 261 -14.71 3.66 -13.65
C PRO A 261 -15.16 2.30 -13.15
N GLY A 262 -16.12 2.29 -12.23
CA GLY A 262 -16.66 1.11 -11.60
C GLY A 262 -15.67 0.32 -10.72
N GLY A 263 -14.38 0.70 -10.67
CA GLY A 263 -13.36 0.03 -9.86
C GLY A 263 -13.68 0.15 -8.36
N ARG A 264 -13.35 -0.90 -7.62
CA ARG A 264 -13.51 -0.95 -6.17
C ARG A 264 -12.20 -0.60 -5.45
N HIS A 265 -11.91 -1.20 -4.32
CA HIS A 265 -10.81 -0.78 -3.46
C HIS A 265 -9.43 -1.24 -3.93
N GLU A 266 -9.27 -2.53 -4.29
CA GLU A 266 -7.98 -3.13 -4.67
C GLU A 266 -7.71 -2.97 -6.17
N MET A 267 -7.29 -1.79 -6.61
CA MET A 267 -7.07 -1.53 -8.04
C MET A 267 -6.03 -2.46 -8.69
N PHE A 268 -5.05 -2.95 -7.94
CA PHE A 268 -4.04 -3.90 -8.41
C PHE A 268 -4.54 -5.35 -8.49
N ASN A 269 -5.75 -5.62 -8.00
CA ASN A 269 -6.44 -6.89 -8.07
C ASN A 269 -7.81 -6.78 -8.77
N GLU A 270 -8.07 -5.66 -9.47
CA GLU A 270 -9.32 -5.46 -10.22
C GLU A 270 -9.35 -6.24 -11.53
N ILE A 271 -10.55 -6.39 -12.12
CA ILE A 271 -10.73 -7.05 -13.41
C ILE A 271 -9.92 -6.37 -14.54
N ASN A 272 -9.64 -5.06 -14.40
CA ASN A 272 -8.82 -4.27 -15.32
C ASN A 272 -7.41 -3.96 -14.77
N ARG A 273 -6.86 -4.81 -13.89
CA ARG A 273 -5.54 -4.60 -13.28
C ARG A 273 -4.41 -4.41 -14.27
N GLU A 274 -4.47 -5.04 -15.45
CA GLU A 274 -3.45 -4.86 -16.49
C GLU A 274 -3.39 -3.42 -17.01
N GLU A 275 -4.54 -2.74 -17.13
CA GLU A 275 -4.61 -1.31 -17.44
C GLU A 275 -3.96 -0.50 -16.31
N VAL A 276 -4.28 -0.83 -15.04
CA VAL A 276 -3.72 -0.15 -13.87
C VAL A 276 -2.20 -0.31 -13.79
N PHE A 277 -1.68 -1.51 -14.10
CA PHE A 277 -0.24 -1.76 -14.16
C PHE A 277 0.43 -0.96 -15.28
N ALA A 278 -0.16 -0.94 -16.47
CA ALA A 278 0.36 -0.18 -17.61
C ALA A 278 0.41 1.32 -17.30
N ASP A 279 -0.65 1.86 -16.72
CA ASP A 279 -0.73 3.25 -16.30
C ASP A 279 0.32 3.62 -15.24
N LEU A 280 0.50 2.76 -14.24
CA LEU A 280 1.51 2.94 -13.20
C LEU A 280 2.92 2.95 -13.81
N VAL A 281 3.24 1.96 -14.66
CA VAL A 281 4.55 1.88 -15.34
C VAL A 281 4.79 3.11 -16.20
N ALA A 282 3.81 3.51 -17.02
CA ALA A 282 3.93 4.69 -17.87
C ALA A 282 4.16 5.97 -17.05
N TRP A 283 3.49 6.10 -15.90
CA TRP A 283 3.69 7.23 -15.00
C TRP A 283 5.08 7.21 -14.36
N LEU A 284 5.54 6.06 -13.87
CA LEU A 284 6.88 5.92 -13.30
C LEU A 284 7.97 6.27 -14.34
N ASP A 285 7.82 5.79 -15.58
CA ASP A 285 8.76 6.05 -16.67
C ASP A 285 8.80 7.53 -17.05
N ALA A 286 7.68 8.23 -16.93
CA ALA A 286 7.61 9.67 -17.23
C ALA A 286 8.16 10.56 -16.09
N LYS A 287 8.12 10.08 -14.83
CA LYS A 287 8.45 10.91 -13.66
C LYS A 287 9.84 10.65 -13.09
N LEU A 288 10.38 9.46 -13.28
CA LEU A 288 11.70 9.14 -12.75
C LEU A 288 12.80 9.47 -13.77
N PRO A 289 13.96 9.97 -13.31
CA PRO A 289 15.08 10.22 -14.20
C PRO A 289 15.53 8.91 -14.85
N ALA A 290 15.88 8.98 -16.13
CA ALA A 290 16.53 7.84 -16.81
C ALA A 290 17.77 7.42 -16.00
N ALA A 291 17.89 6.11 -15.73
CA ALA A 291 19.13 5.60 -15.13
C ALA A 291 20.29 5.93 -16.07
N GLY A 292 21.21 6.77 -15.60
CA GLY A 292 22.41 7.19 -16.32
C GLY A 292 23.43 6.06 -16.49
#